data_34f76f3fa47d9320477f53d7e61bafdd
#
_entry.id   34f76f3fa47d9320477f53d7e61bafdd
#
_cell.length_a   1.000
_cell.length_b   1.000
_cell.length_c   1.000
_cell.angle_alpha   90.00
_cell.angle_beta   90.00
_cell.angle_gamma   90.00
#
_symmetry.space_group_name_H-M   'P 1'
#
loop_
_entity.id
_entity.type
_entity.pdbx_description
1 polymer ?
#
loop_
_entity_poly.entity_id
_entity_poly.type
_entity_poly.pdbx_seq_one_letter_code
_entity_poly.pdbx_strand_id
1 'polypeptide(L)'
;HDDADDVLQNTFVKVFRYLKTFKGDSKLFSWMYRIATNEAITFLSQKAKKHNTTSEALQTNIINNLAADVYFDGKDIQLKLQKAIMLLPEKQQLVFKMKYFQEMKYEEISEVLGTTVGGLKSSYHHAVKKIEEYMNTH
;
A
#
# COMPACT_ATOMS: atom_id res chain seq x y z
N HIS A 1 5.16 8.88 -11.20
CA HIS A 1 6.46 9.25 -10.59
C HIS A 1 6.34 10.55 -9.78
N ASP A 2 5.75 11.60 -10.32
CA ASP A 2 5.61 12.89 -9.63
C ASP A 2 4.78 12.80 -8.36
N ASP A 3 3.70 12.00 -8.36
CA ASP A 3 2.86 11.76 -7.19
C ASP A 3 3.62 11.03 -6.08
N ALA A 4 4.46 10.06 -6.43
CA ALA A 4 5.30 9.34 -5.48
C ALA A 4 6.36 10.26 -4.87
N ASP A 5 6.93 11.17 -5.66
CA ASP A 5 7.90 12.16 -5.20
C ASP A 5 7.26 13.14 -4.22
N ASP A 6 6.04 13.60 -4.49
CA ASP A 6 5.29 14.49 -3.59
C ASP A 6 4.98 13.81 -2.24
N VAL A 7 4.54 12.54 -2.27
CA VAL A 7 4.31 11.75 -1.06
C VAL A 7 5.61 11.56 -0.28
N LEU A 8 6.71 11.26 -0.97
CA LEU A 8 8.03 11.07 -0.36
C LEU A 8 8.52 12.36 0.32
N GLN A 9 8.41 13.50 -0.34
CA GLN A 9 8.78 14.80 0.23
C GLN A 9 7.94 15.13 1.46
N ASN A 10 6.63 14.97 1.40
CA ASN A 10 5.74 15.19 2.53
C ASN A 10 6.05 14.25 3.70
N THR A 11 6.41 13.01 3.41
CA THR A 11 6.83 12.03 4.41
C THR A 11 8.10 12.50 5.13
N PHE A 12 9.13 12.91 4.39
CA PHE A 12 10.37 13.41 4.99
C PHE A 12 10.16 14.68 5.81
N VAL A 13 9.35 15.61 5.34
CA VAL A 13 9.00 16.81 6.12
C VAL A 13 8.36 16.44 7.46
N LYS A 14 7.45 15.46 7.47
CA LYS A 14 6.83 14.97 8.70
C LYS A 14 7.80 14.21 9.59
N VAL A 15 8.67 13.39 9.02
CA VAL A 15 9.73 12.70 9.77
C VAL A 15 10.60 13.70 10.52
N PHE A 16 11.09 14.73 9.83
CA PHE A 16 11.90 15.77 10.48
C PHE A 16 11.13 16.54 11.54
N ARG A 17 9.88 16.89 11.28
CA ARG A 17 9.03 17.63 12.21
C ARG A 17 8.77 16.86 13.51
N TYR A 18 8.50 15.57 13.39
CA TYR A 18 8.07 14.72 14.51
C TYR A 18 9.17 13.82 15.07
N LEU A 19 10.39 13.91 14.56
CA LEU A 19 11.50 13.07 15.03
C LEU A 19 11.74 13.21 16.55
N LYS A 20 11.57 14.41 17.09
CA LYS A 20 11.69 14.67 18.53
C LYS A 20 10.62 13.95 19.36
N THR A 21 9.49 13.61 18.78
CA THR A 21 8.39 12.89 19.44
C THR A 21 8.53 11.38 19.36
N PHE A 22 9.50 10.87 18.60
CA PHE A 22 9.79 9.46 18.52
C PHE A 22 10.32 8.94 19.87
N LYS A 23 9.53 8.06 20.51
CA LYS A 23 9.81 7.61 21.89
C LYS A 23 10.69 6.37 21.95
N GLY A 24 11.02 5.74 20.82
CA GLY A 24 11.76 4.49 20.80
C GLY A 24 10.95 3.26 21.19
N ASP A 25 9.63 3.38 21.35
CA ASP A 25 8.72 2.27 21.70
C ASP A 25 8.55 1.28 20.54
N SER A 26 8.79 1.73 19.32
CA SER A 26 8.78 0.92 18.10
C SER A 26 10.09 1.09 17.34
N LYS A 27 10.33 0.20 16.38
CA LYS A 27 11.49 0.35 15.48
C LYS A 27 11.31 1.64 14.65
N LEU A 28 12.40 2.37 14.46
CA LEU A 28 12.42 3.58 13.63
C LEU A 28 11.84 3.31 12.23
N PHE A 29 12.16 2.16 11.63
CA PHE A 29 11.60 1.74 10.35
C PHE A 29 10.07 1.68 10.37
N SER A 30 9.46 1.02 11.34
CA SER A 30 8.00 0.91 11.47
C SER A 30 7.35 2.27 11.68
N TRP A 31 7.96 3.14 12.49
CA TRP A 31 7.50 4.50 12.71
C TRP A 31 7.51 5.34 11.43
N MET A 32 8.61 5.31 10.68
CA MET A 32 8.72 6.02 9.39
C MET A 32 7.76 5.44 8.35
N TYR A 33 7.63 4.13 8.30
CA TYR A 33 6.70 3.45 7.38
C TYR A 33 5.25 3.83 7.67
N ARG A 34 4.88 3.96 8.94
CA ARG A 34 3.56 4.43 9.35
C ARG A 34 3.28 5.84 8.84
N ILE A 35 4.24 6.75 8.96
CA ILE A 35 4.10 8.12 8.43
C ILE A 35 3.92 8.09 6.92
N ALA A 36 4.75 7.35 6.19
CA ALA A 36 4.68 7.23 4.73
C ALA A 36 3.35 6.62 4.26
N THR A 37 2.86 5.59 4.93
CA THR A 37 1.57 4.95 4.63
C THR A 37 0.42 5.91 4.81
N ASN A 38 0.39 6.65 5.92
CA ASN A 38 -0.65 7.65 6.18
C ASN A 38 -0.61 8.80 5.16
N GLU A 39 0.58 9.23 4.75
CA GLU A 39 0.71 10.25 3.70
C GLU A 39 0.19 9.75 2.35
N ALA A 40 0.53 8.54 1.96
CA ALA A 40 0.07 7.96 0.70
C ALA A 40 -1.46 7.82 0.66
N ILE A 41 -2.07 7.33 1.74
CA ILE A 41 -3.53 7.20 1.87
C ILE A 41 -4.21 8.58 1.80
N THR A 42 -3.69 9.55 2.54
CA THR A 42 -4.22 10.92 2.53
C THR A 42 -4.12 11.55 1.14
N PHE A 43 -2.98 11.38 0.47
CA PHE A 43 -2.76 11.89 -0.88
C PHE A 43 -3.76 11.29 -1.88
N LEU A 44 -3.95 9.96 -1.86
CA LEU A 44 -4.92 9.29 -2.75
C LEU A 44 -6.34 9.75 -2.48
N SER A 45 -6.74 9.91 -1.22
CA SER A 45 -8.06 10.40 -0.85
C SER A 45 -8.31 11.83 -1.33
N GLN A 46 -7.32 12.71 -1.19
CA GLN A 46 -7.41 14.09 -1.67
C GLN A 46 -7.45 14.17 -3.20
N LYS A 47 -6.64 13.37 -3.87
CA LYS A 47 -6.64 13.29 -5.33
C LYS A 47 -7.97 12.76 -5.87
N ALA A 48 -8.55 11.75 -5.22
CA ALA A 48 -9.85 11.21 -5.57
C ALA A 48 -10.95 12.27 -5.46
N LYS A 49 -10.97 13.04 -4.36
CA LYS A 49 -11.93 14.15 -4.16
C LYS A 49 -11.78 15.24 -5.23
N LYS A 50 -10.54 15.62 -5.57
CA LYS A 50 -10.26 16.63 -6.59
C LYS A 50 -10.76 16.21 -7.98
N HIS A 51 -10.74 14.93 -8.30
CA HIS A 51 -11.21 14.39 -9.57
C HIS A 51 -12.64 13.87 -9.55
N ASN A 52 -13.40 14.10 -8.47
CA ASN A 52 -14.77 13.58 -8.27
C ASN A 52 -14.86 12.06 -8.54
N THR A 53 -13.89 11.30 -8.04
CA THR A 53 -13.80 9.87 -8.24
C THR A 53 -13.45 9.16 -6.92
N THR A 54 -13.43 7.85 -6.92
CA THR A 54 -13.00 7.05 -5.77
C THR A 54 -11.52 6.74 -5.83
N SER A 55 -10.92 6.45 -4.67
CA SER A 55 -9.52 6.00 -4.61
C SER A 55 -9.30 4.71 -5.42
N GLU A 56 -10.28 3.82 -5.45
CA GLU A 56 -10.26 2.58 -6.24
C GLU A 56 -10.25 2.84 -7.75
N ALA A 57 -11.08 3.78 -8.21
CA ALA A 57 -11.10 4.17 -9.63
C ALA A 57 -9.77 4.81 -10.06
N LEU A 58 -9.15 5.64 -9.21
CA LEU A 58 -7.81 6.19 -9.47
C LEU A 58 -6.75 5.09 -9.55
N GLN A 59 -6.80 4.13 -8.65
CA GLN A 59 -5.88 3.00 -8.65
C GLN A 59 -6.02 2.18 -9.93
N THR A 60 -7.25 1.91 -10.36
CA THR A 60 -7.52 1.19 -11.62
C THR A 60 -6.95 1.95 -12.82
N ASN A 61 -7.11 3.26 -12.88
CA ASN A 61 -6.54 4.09 -13.94
C ASN A 61 -5.00 4.06 -13.94
N ILE A 62 -4.38 4.09 -12.77
CA ILE A 62 -2.92 3.98 -12.63
C ILE A 62 -2.43 2.65 -13.20
N ILE A 63 -3.11 1.53 -12.90
CA ILE A 63 -2.75 0.22 -13.45
C ILE A 63 -2.90 0.16 -14.96
N ASN A 64 -4.00 0.66 -15.47
CA ASN A 64 -4.23 0.67 -16.92
C ASN A 64 -3.15 1.49 -17.64
N ASN A 65 -2.70 2.58 -17.02
CA ASN A 65 -1.60 3.38 -17.55
C ASN A 65 -0.24 2.68 -17.44
N LEU A 66 0.01 1.95 -16.33
CA LEU A 66 1.22 1.12 -16.17
C LEU A 66 1.28 -0.01 -17.19
N ALA A 67 0.14 -0.62 -17.50
CA ALA A 67 0.06 -1.66 -18.53
C ALA A 67 0.37 -1.13 -19.94
N ALA A 68 0.17 0.16 -20.16
CA ALA A 68 0.48 0.83 -21.43
C ALA A 68 1.91 1.42 -21.46
N ASP A 69 2.64 1.41 -20.35
CA ASP A 69 3.99 1.95 -20.25
C ASP A 69 5.00 0.98 -20.88
N VAL A 70 5.73 1.47 -21.87
CA VAL A 70 6.78 0.72 -22.59
C VAL A 70 7.91 0.25 -21.67
N TYR A 71 8.10 0.90 -20.52
CA TYR A 71 9.11 0.52 -19.52
C TYR A 71 8.63 -0.56 -18.56
N PHE A 72 7.36 -0.91 -18.59
CA PHE A 72 6.82 -2.00 -17.77
C PHE A 72 7.04 -3.33 -18.49
N ASP A 73 8.25 -3.87 -18.40
CA ASP A 73 8.62 -5.20 -18.91
C ASP A 73 8.13 -6.31 -17.97
N GLY A 74 6.91 -6.11 -17.46
CA GLY A 74 6.23 -7.10 -16.64
C GLY A 74 5.66 -8.20 -17.52
N LYS A 75 6.15 -9.43 -17.33
CA LYS A 75 5.49 -10.62 -17.86
C LYS A 75 3.99 -10.54 -17.53
N ASP A 76 3.13 -11.02 -18.40
CA ASP A 76 1.66 -11.01 -18.23
C ASP A 76 1.21 -11.44 -16.82
N ILE A 77 1.98 -12.33 -16.19
CA ILE A 77 1.71 -12.82 -14.83
C ILE A 77 1.90 -11.74 -13.75
N GLN A 78 2.88 -10.86 -13.91
CA GLN A 78 3.11 -9.77 -12.95
C GLN A 78 1.99 -8.72 -13.04
N LEU A 79 1.57 -8.39 -14.25
CA LEU A 79 0.46 -7.48 -14.48
C LEU A 79 -0.85 -8.06 -13.91
N LYS A 80 -1.06 -9.35 -14.13
CA LYS A 80 -2.20 -10.09 -13.59
C LYS A 80 -2.22 -10.07 -12.05
N LEU A 81 -1.06 -10.28 -11.42
CA LEU A 81 -0.91 -10.19 -9.97
C LEU A 81 -1.22 -8.77 -9.46
N GLN A 82 -0.71 -7.73 -10.12
CA GLN A 82 -0.99 -6.35 -9.74
C GLN A 82 -2.50 -6.05 -9.82
N LYS A 83 -3.17 -6.49 -10.87
CA LYS A 83 -4.63 -6.36 -11.01
C LYS A 83 -5.37 -7.07 -9.88
N ALA A 84 -4.96 -8.31 -9.56
CA ALA A 84 -5.55 -9.06 -8.45
C ALA A 84 -5.42 -8.33 -7.11
N ILE A 85 -4.25 -7.78 -6.82
CA ILE A 85 -3.99 -7.01 -5.59
C ILE A 85 -4.90 -5.77 -5.54
N MET A 86 -5.07 -5.07 -6.64
CA MET A 86 -5.87 -3.84 -6.68
C MET A 86 -7.37 -4.07 -6.48
N LEU A 87 -7.84 -5.27 -6.77
CA LEU A 87 -9.23 -5.65 -6.50
C LEU A 87 -9.52 -5.98 -5.03
N LEU A 88 -8.47 -6.07 -4.21
CA LEU A 88 -8.62 -6.28 -2.78
C LEU A 88 -9.14 -5.01 -2.08
N PRO A 89 -9.91 -5.15 -1.00
CA PRO A 89 -10.17 -4.03 -0.10
C PRO A 89 -8.86 -3.39 0.38
N GLU A 90 -8.86 -2.08 0.58
CA GLU A 90 -7.66 -1.28 0.91
C GLU A 90 -6.81 -1.89 2.04
N LYS A 91 -7.46 -2.30 3.13
CA LYS A 91 -6.77 -2.92 4.27
C LYS A 91 -6.07 -4.23 3.88
N GLN A 92 -6.72 -5.08 3.08
CA GLN A 92 -6.14 -6.32 2.60
C GLN A 92 -4.99 -6.07 1.64
N GLN A 93 -5.08 -5.04 0.79
CA GLN A 93 -3.98 -4.62 -0.08
C GLN A 93 -2.75 -4.23 0.74
N LEU A 94 -2.94 -3.38 1.76
CA LEU A 94 -1.85 -2.91 2.61
C LEU A 94 -1.17 -4.07 3.34
N VAL A 95 -1.94 -4.93 3.97
CA VAL A 95 -1.41 -6.09 4.68
C VAL A 95 -0.67 -7.03 3.73
N PHE A 96 -1.22 -7.31 2.56
CA PHE A 96 -0.59 -8.16 1.56
C PHE A 96 0.74 -7.57 1.09
N LYS A 97 0.77 -6.29 0.72
CA LYS A 97 1.99 -5.62 0.26
C LYS A 97 3.08 -5.60 1.32
N MET A 98 2.73 -5.28 2.56
CA MET A 98 3.69 -5.26 3.66
C MET A 98 4.23 -6.65 3.98
N LYS A 99 3.40 -7.68 3.95
CA LYS A 99 3.80 -9.04 4.29
C LYS A 99 4.57 -9.71 3.17
N TYR A 100 4.06 -9.64 1.94
CA TYR A 100 4.62 -10.35 0.79
C TYR A 100 5.82 -9.66 0.17
N PHE A 101 5.72 -8.35 -0.13
CA PHE A 101 6.79 -7.63 -0.80
C PHE A 101 7.83 -7.05 0.15
N GLN A 102 7.40 -6.56 1.31
CA GLN A 102 8.30 -5.95 2.30
C GLN A 102 8.78 -6.94 3.36
N GLU A 103 8.28 -8.16 3.34
CA GLU A 103 8.65 -9.23 4.29
C GLU A 103 8.57 -8.81 5.76
N MET A 104 7.66 -7.88 6.08
CA MET A 104 7.48 -7.38 7.44
C MET A 104 6.90 -8.45 8.36
N LYS A 105 7.29 -8.41 9.62
CA LYS A 105 6.68 -9.23 10.66
C LYS A 105 5.28 -8.69 11.01
N TYR A 106 4.37 -9.57 11.42
CA TYR A 106 3.01 -9.14 11.81
C TYR A 106 3.02 -8.10 12.93
N GLU A 107 3.95 -8.18 13.87
CA GLU A 107 4.13 -7.22 14.94
C GLU A 107 4.47 -5.83 14.40
N GLU A 108 5.33 -5.75 13.40
CA GLU A 108 5.70 -4.49 12.74
C GLU A 108 4.51 -3.92 11.94
N ILE A 109 3.78 -4.75 11.21
CA ILE A 109 2.56 -4.34 10.49
C ILE A 109 1.50 -3.85 11.48
N SER A 110 1.37 -4.52 12.63
CA SER A 110 0.46 -4.11 13.71
C SER A 110 0.77 -2.69 14.21
N GLU A 111 2.03 -2.36 14.38
CA GLU A 111 2.45 -1.02 14.75
C GLU A 111 2.12 0.03 13.68
N VAL A 112 2.30 -0.33 12.40
CA VAL A 112 2.03 0.58 11.27
C VAL A 112 0.53 0.84 11.10
N LEU A 113 -0.28 -0.21 11.12
CA LEU A 113 -1.72 -0.14 10.81
C LEU A 113 -2.62 0.02 12.04
N GLY A 114 -2.09 -0.14 13.24
CA GLY A 114 -2.88 -0.07 14.48
C GLY A 114 -3.91 -1.20 14.60
N THR A 115 -3.62 -2.36 14.02
CA THR A 115 -4.50 -3.54 14.02
C THR A 115 -3.85 -4.69 14.78
N THR A 116 -4.64 -5.54 15.41
CA THR A 116 -4.14 -6.72 16.12
C THR A 116 -3.45 -7.72 15.17
N VAL A 117 -2.47 -8.44 15.67
CA VAL A 117 -1.78 -9.51 14.92
C VAL A 117 -2.74 -10.57 14.40
N GLY A 118 -3.72 -10.97 15.21
CA GLY A 118 -4.77 -11.92 14.79
C GLY A 118 -5.59 -11.40 13.63
N GLY A 119 -6.01 -10.14 13.67
CA GLY A 119 -6.72 -9.47 12.58
C GLY A 119 -5.88 -9.38 11.31
N LEU A 120 -4.58 -9.15 11.42
CA LEU A 120 -3.65 -9.11 10.28
C LEU A 120 -3.49 -10.47 9.62
N LYS A 121 -3.32 -11.52 10.41
CA LYS A 121 -3.24 -12.91 9.90
C LYS A 121 -4.50 -13.29 9.12
N SER A 122 -5.68 -12.94 9.64
CA SER A 122 -6.95 -13.15 8.95
C SER A 122 -7.03 -12.34 7.66
N SER A 123 -6.68 -11.06 7.69
CA SER A 123 -6.68 -10.19 6.51
C SER A 123 -5.73 -10.69 5.43
N TYR A 124 -4.53 -11.14 5.81
CA TYR A 124 -3.56 -11.70 4.88
C TYR A 124 -4.07 -13.00 4.24
N HIS A 125 -4.63 -13.90 5.04
CA HIS A 125 -5.22 -15.14 4.54
C HIS A 125 -6.32 -14.88 3.51
N HIS A 126 -7.25 -13.96 3.80
CA HIS A 126 -8.29 -13.59 2.86
C HIS A 126 -7.74 -12.93 1.59
N ALA A 127 -6.71 -12.10 1.71
CA ALA A 127 -6.05 -11.49 0.56
C ALA A 127 -5.42 -12.54 -0.35
N VAL A 128 -4.66 -13.48 0.21
CA VAL A 128 -4.02 -14.58 -0.55
C VAL A 128 -5.07 -15.40 -1.28
N LYS A 129 -6.14 -15.80 -0.59
CA LYS A 129 -7.22 -16.60 -1.19
C LYS A 129 -7.86 -15.89 -2.39
N LYS A 130 -8.20 -14.61 -2.26
CA LYS A 130 -8.77 -13.84 -3.36
C LYS A 130 -7.81 -13.68 -4.54
N ILE A 131 -6.52 -13.48 -4.27
CA ILE A 131 -5.50 -13.41 -5.31
C ILE A 131 -5.39 -14.76 -6.05
N GLU A 132 -5.34 -15.87 -5.32
CA GLU A 132 -5.31 -17.21 -5.91
C GLU A 132 -6.53 -17.47 -6.79
N GLU A 133 -7.72 -17.14 -6.31
CA GLU A 133 -8.96 -17.25 -7.09
C GLU A 133 -8.89 -16.43 -8.38
N TYR A 134 -8.44 -15.19 -8.31
CA TYR A 134 -8.28 -14.33 -9.48
C TYR A 134 -7.25 -14.88 -10.47
N MET A 135 -6.10 -15.34 -9.95
CA MET A 135 -5.03 -15.90 -10.78
C MET A 135 -5.45 -17.18 -11.52
N ASN A 136 -6.31 -17.98 -10.91
CA ASN A 136 -6.80 -19.22 -11.50
C ASN A 136 -7.91 -19.02 -12.54
N THR A 137 -8.69 -17.93 -12.41
CA THR A 137 -9.86 -17.66 -13.27
C THR A 137 -9.57 -16.71 -14.44
N HIS A 138 -8.51 -15.98 -14.39
CA HIS A 138 -8.10 -15.00 -15.41
C HIS A 138 -6.72 -15.32 -15.94
#